data_bea1eba9f7413e9006c884c33a9f43c3
#
_entry.id   bea1eba9f7413e9006c884c33a9f43c3
#
_cell.length_a   1.000
_cell.length_b   1.000
_cell.length_c   1.000
_cell.angle_alpha   90.00
_cell.angle_beta   90.00
_cell.angle_gamma   90.00
#
_symmetry.space_group_name_H-M   'P 1'
#
loop_
_entity.id
_entity.type
_entity.pdbx_description
1 polymer ?
#
loop_
_entity_poly.entity_id
_entity_poly.type
_entity_poly.pdbx_seq_one_letter_code
_entity_poly.pdbx_strand_id
1 'polypeptide(L)'
;DPNFTATDDCTVVLRYLPEVSIAVVSGHERNMKVTEPIDVYIADKLFQLTSADRPTPLTNEQYSARLDGRTVVVFGGSYGIGGDIAELARAYGANVRTFSRSTTGTYVEKRADVAKVAQQVLDETGRIDFVVNTAGVLVRGELAETSEETIYSSTDVNYLAPIFVAQEFFPHLAKSGGSMLLFTSSSYTRGRSGYSLYSSAKAAIVNLTQALADEWATSGVRVNCVNPERTGTPMRTKAFGEEPPGTLLSSEDVARQSLDVLLSHLTGHIIDIRREEGPA
;
A
#
# COMPACT_ATOMS: atom_id res chain seq x y z
N ASP A 1 20.50 30.78 -40.86
CA ASP A 1 19.43 30.45 -41.80
C ASP A 1 18.09 30.94 -41.21
N PRO A 2 17.48 32.01 -41.80
CA PRO A 2 16.26 32.59 -41.26
C PRO A 2 15.04 31.64 -41.30
N ASN A 3 15.14 30.53 -42.03
CA ASN A 3 14.07 29.53 -42.17
C ASN A 3 14.32 28.26 -41.34
N PHE A 4 15.34 28.26 -40.49
CA PHE A 4 15.63 27.12 -39.64
C PHE A 4 15.17 27.39 -38.20
N THR A 5 14.21 26.62 -37.76
CA THR A 5 13.79 26.58 -36.35
C THR A 5 14.35 25.28 -35.74
N ALA A 6 15.25 25.42 -34.78
CA ALA A 6 15.75 24.28 -34.03
C ALA A 6 14.65 23.78 -33.09
N THR A 7 14.30 22.51 -33.17
CA THR A 7 13.36 21.86 -32.25
C THR A 7 14.07 21.21 -31.06
N ASP A 8 15.37 20.87 -31.25
CA ASP A 8 16.24 20.28 -30.23
C ASP A 8 17.71 20.46 -30.64
N ASP A 9 18.63 20.19 -29.70
CA ASP A 9 20.08 20.33 -29.91
C ASP A 9 20.61 19.37 -30.96
N CYS A 10 20.06 18.15 -31.06
CA CYS A 10 20.47 17.16 -32.05
C CYS A 10 20.18 17.63 -33.47
N THR A 11 19.06 18.31 -33.69
CA THR A 11 18.71 18.89 -35.00
C THR A 11 19.73 19.95 -35.44
N VAL A 12 20.25 20.74 -34.50
CA VAL A 12 21.31 21.73 -34.78
C VAL A 12 22.61 21.03 -35.18
N VAL A 13 23.04 20.02 -34.43
CA VAL A 13 24.24 19.23 -34.70
C VAL A 13 24.16 18.56 -36.08
N LEU A 14 23.03 17.86 -36.34
CA LEU A 14 22.82 17.19 -37.63
C LEU A 14 22.87 18.14 -38.84
N ARG A 15 22.43 19.40 -38.65
CA ARG A 15 22.40 20.37 -39.72
C ARG A 15 23.76 21.05 -39.98
N TYR A 16 24.47 21.42 -38.93
CA TYR A 16 25.65 22.26 -39.04
C TYR A 16 26.98 21.49 -38.87
N LEU A 17 26.88 20.27 -38.34
CA LEU A 17 28.05 19.39 -38.10
C LEU A 17 27.67 17.93 -38.51
N PRO A 18 27.33 17.71 -39.81
CA PRO A 18 26.78 16.41 -40.24
C PRO A 18 27.79 15.25 -40.08
N GLU A 19 29.06 15.52 -39.96
CA GLU A 19 30.13 14.55 -39.72
C GLU A 19 30.27 14.12 -38.25
N VAL A 20 29.58 14.82 -37.33
CA VAL A 20 29.63 14.47 -35.90
C VAL A 20 28.57 13.41 -35.62
N SER A 21 29.01 12.27 -35.14
CA SER A 21 28.10 11.19 -34.74
C SER A 21 27.35 11.53 -33.46
N ILE A 22 26.01 11.34 -33.47
CA ILE A 22 25.20 11.46 -32.29
C ILE A 22 24.93 10.06 -31.77
N ALA A 23 25.45 9.75 -30.57
CA ALA A 23 25.20 8.48 -29.93
C ALA A 23 23.79 8.42 -29.32
N VAL A 24 23.05 7.38 -29.65
CA VAL A 24 21.73 7.10 -29.03
C VAL A 24 21.97 6.24 -27.80
N VAL A 25 21.55 6.72 -26.66
CA VAL A 25 21.57 5.97 -25.39
C VAL A 25 20.16 5.55 -25.01
N SER A 26 20.05 4.39 -24.36
CA SER A 26 18.75 3.94 -23.84
C SER A 26 18.26 4.91 -22.79
N GLY A 27 17.05 5.42 -23.01
CA GLY A 27 16.32 6.27 -22.06
C GLY A 27 15.25 5.49 -21.32
N HIS A 28 14.55 6.18 -20.42
CA HIS A 28 13.38 5.63 -19.74
C HIS A 28 12.13 6.40 -20.22
N GLU A 29 11.01 5.70 -20.43
CA GLU A 29 9.75 6.30 -20.91
C GLU A 29 9.25 7.44 -20.02
N ARG A 30 9.64 7.46 -18.75
CA ARG A 30 9.29 8.51 -17.79
C ARG A 30 10.16 9.78 -17.93
N ASN A 31 11.25 9.71 -18.68
CA ASN A 31 12.13 10.87 -18.93
C ASN A 31 11.54 11.71 -20.06
N MET A 32 10.45 12.40 -19.78
CA MET A 32 9.77 13.26 -20.74
C MET A 32 10.24 14.71 -20.64
N LYS A 33 10.32 15.39 -21.77
CA LYS A 33 10.56 16.83 -21.82
C LYS A 33 9.26 17.56 -21.51
N VAL A 34 9.29 18.49 -20.56
CA VAL A 34 8.16 19.36 -20.22
C VAL A 34 8.26 20.61 -21.10
N THR A 35 7.35 20.77 -22.05
CA THR A 35 7.31 21.88 -23.02
C THR A 35 5.99 22.62 -23.05
N GLU A 36 4.89 21.91 -22.80
CA GLU A 36 3.55 22.46 -22.81
C GLU A 36 2.91 22.40 -21.39
N PRO A 37 1.91 23.25 -21.09
CA PRO A 37 1.24 23.20 -19.78
C PRO A 37 0.67 21.83 -19.42
N ILE A 38 0.22 21.05 -20.41
CA ILE A 38 -0.28 19.69 -20.20
C ILE A 38 0.83 18.73 -19.74
N ASP A 39 2.08 18.96 -20.19
CA ASP A 39 3.22 18.11 -19.83
C ASP A 39 3.51 18.18 -18.32
N VAL A 40 3.27 19.34 -17.69
CA VAL A 40 3.40 19.50 -16.24
C VAL A 40 2.44 18.55 -15.51
N TYR A 41 1.19 18.48 -15.98
CA TYR A 41 0.19 17.58 -15.41
C TYR A 41 0.55 16.11 -15.63
N ILE A 42 1.05 15.76 -16.82
CA ILE A 42 1.50 14.39 -17.13
C ILE A 42 2.72 14.04 -16.30
N ALA A 43 3.71 14.94 -16.19
CA ALA A 43 4.91 14.74 -15.39
C ALA A 43 4.57 14.57 -13.90
N ASP A 44 3.65 15.37 -13.35
CA ASP A 44 3.17 15.21 -11.97
C ASP A 44 2.52 13.84 -11.76
N LYS A 45 1.67 13.39 -12.70
CA LYS A 45 1.08 12.05 -12.64
C LYS A 45 2.12 10.95 -12.78
N LEU A 46 3.08 11.09 -13.67
CA LEU A 46 4.19 10.14 -13.79
C LEU A 46 5.04 10.12 -12.51
N PHE A 47 5.29 11.26 -11.89
CA PHE A 47 5.99 11.34 -10.61
C PHE A 47 5.22 10.65 -9.49
N GLN A 48 3.91 10.88 -9.38
CA GLN A 48 3.03 10.19 -8.44
C GLN A 48 2.99 8.66 -8.68
N LEU A 49 3.11 8.23 -9.93
CA LEU A 49 3.22 6.81 -10.29
C LEU A 49 4.64 6.25 -10.09
N THR A 50 5.66 7.10 -10.05
CA THR A 50 7.08 6.70 -9.91
C THR A 50 7.45 6.37 -8.47
N SER A 51 6.61 6.71 -7.49
CA SER A 51 6.75 6.18 -6.13
C SER A 51 6.64 4.64 -6.05
N ALA A 52 6.65 3.96 -7.16
CA ALA A 52 6.64 2.51 -7.28
C ALA A 52 8.05 1.88 -7.34
N ASP A 53 9.03 2.39 -6.59
CA ASP A 53 10.20 1.59 -6.27
C ASP A 53 9.72 0.40 -5.43
N ARG A 54 9.55 -0.74 -6.11
CA ARG A 54 9.25 -1.97 -5.39
C ARG A 54 10.45 -2.31 -4.53
N PRO A 55 10.24 -2.64 -3.26
CA PRO A 55 11.33 -3.11 -2.44
C PRO A 55 11.91 -4.39 -3.08
N THR A 56 13.22 -4.54 -3.04
CA THR A 56 13.87 -5.79 -3.45
C THR A 56 13.36 -6.92 -2.59
N PRO A 57 12.91 -8.04 -3.17
CA PRO A 57 12.50 -9.21 -2.41
C PRO A 57 13.58 -9.66 -1.44
N LEU A 58 13.20 -9.92 -0.20
CA LEU A 58 14.13 -10.35 0.85
C LEU A 58 14.38 -11.85 0.78
N THR A 59 15.60 -12.28 1.14
CA THR A 59 15.90 -13.69 1.37
C THR A 59 15.35 -14.15 2.73
N ASN A 60 15.26 -15.46 2.95
CA ASN A 60 14.80 -16.01 4.22
C ASN A 60 15.66 -15.55 5.40
N GLU A 61 16.97 -15.46 5.20
CA GLU A 61 17.93 -14.99 6.21
C GLU A 61 17.68 -13.51 6.53
N GLN A 62 17.38 -12.70 5.51
CA GLN A 62 17.07 -11.28 5.70
C GLN A 62 15.73 -11.07 6.42
N TYR A 63 14.72 -11.90 6.15
CA TYR A 63 13.46 -11.88 6.92
C TYR A 63 13.73 -12.20 8.39
N SER A 64 14.44 -13.31 8.68
CA SER A 64 14.77 -13.69 10.05
C SER A 64 15.56 -12.59 10.75
N ALA A 65 16.58 -12.02 10.11
CA ALA A 65 17.40 -10.95 10.69
C ALA A 65 16.59 -9.70 11.05
N ARG A 66 15.49 -9.40 10.35
CA ARG A 66 14.67 -8.21 10.57
C ARG A 66 13.44 -8.45 11.44
N LEU A 67 13.00 -9.71 11.57
CA LEU A 67 11.75 -10.07 12.26
C LEU A 67 11.99 -10.79 13.58
N ASP A 68 13.10 -11.51 13.75
CA ASP A 68 13.37 -12.27 14.97
C ASP A 68 13.32 -11.37 16.20
N GLY A 69 12.50 -11.76 17.19
CA GLY A 69 12.24 -11.01 18.41
C GLY A 69 11.49 -9.68 18.25
N ARG A 70 11.11 -9.28 17.02
CA ARG A 70 10.31 -8.08 16.77
C ARG A 70 8.83 -8.32 16.99
N THR A 71 8.12 -7.30 17.42
CA THR A 71 6.67 -7.38 17.66
C THR A 71 5.90 -6.83 16.45
N VAL A 72 5.03 -7.67 15.90
CA VAL A 72 4.16 -7.36 14.76
C VAL A 72 2.70 -7.43 15.21
N VAL A 73 1.97 -6.35 15.05
CA VAL A 73 0.53 -6.26 15.32
C VAL A 73 -0.23 -6.28 14.01
N VAL A 74 -1.19 -7.20 13.86
CA VAL A 74 -1.98 -7.34 12.64
C VAL A 74 -3.47 -7.21 12.95
N PHE A 75 -4.08 -6.12 12.51
CA PHE A 75 -5.54 -5.97 12.48
C PHE A 75 -6.11 -6.62 11.22
N GLY A 76 -7.18 -7.40 11.36
CA GLY A 76 -7.71 -8.23 10.28
C GLY A 76 -6.92 -9.51 10.04
N GLY A 77 -6.15 -9.96 11.03
CA GLY A 77 -5.24 -11.11 10.94
C GLY A 77 -5.87 -12.48 11.13
N SER A 78 -7.19 -12.63 11.01
CA SER A 78 -7.86 -13.92 11.20
C SER A 78 -7.81 -14.84 9.98
N TYR A 79 -7.74 -14.29 8.77
CA TYR A 79 -7.69 -15.02 7.50
C TYR A 79 -7.26 -14.10 6.35
N GLY A 80 -7.02 -14.70 5.18
CA GLY A 80 -6.61 -13.99 3.96
C GLY A 80 -5.28 -13.27 4.15
N ILE A 81 -5.06 -12.18 3.46
CA ILE A 81 -3.77 -11.46 3.44
C ILE A 81 -3.21 -11.20 4.85
N GLY A 82 -4.06 -10.75 5.79
CA GLY A 82 -3.61 -10.46 7.15
C GLY A 82 -3.22 -11.71 7.94
N GLY A 83 -3.95 -12.81 7.75
CA GLY A 83 -3.61 -14.12 8.31
C GLY A 83 -2.27 -14.63 7.79
N ASP A 84 -2.08 -14.59 6.49
CA ASP A 84 -0.85 -15.07 5.83
C ASP A 84 0.36 -14.20 6.20
N ILE A 85 0.20 -12.86 6.32
CA ILE A 85 1.25 -11.97 6.86
C ILE A 85 1.64 -12.40 8.29
N ALA A 86 0.64 -12.69 9.13
CA ALA A 86 0.88 -13.09 10.51
C ALA A 86 1.61 -14.43 10.60
N GLU A 87 1.22 -15.41 9.79
CA GLU A 87 1.87 -16.73 9.73
C GLU A 87 3.31 -16.62 9.23
N LEU A 88 3.51 -15.87 8.14
CA LEU A 88 4.83 -15.67 7.57
C LEU A 88 5.77 -14.95 8.54
N ALA A 89 5.31 -13.89 9.20
CA ALA A 89 6.12 -13.17 10.19
C ALA A 89 6.49 -14.08 11.40
N ARG A 90 5.57 -14.93 11.87
CA ARG A 90 5.88 -15.93 12.93
C ARG A 90 6.93 -16.93 12.48
N ALA A 91 6.86 -17.40 11.24
CA ALA A 91 7.83 -18.35 10.69
C ALA A 91 9.26 -17.80 10.70
N TYR A 92 9.41 -16.46 10.67
CA TYR A 92 10.70 -15.78 10.75
C TYR A 92 11.04 -15.23 12.14
N GLY A 93 10.37 -15.72 13.21
CA GLY A 93 10.73 -15.43 14.59
C GLY A 93 10.09 -14.19 15.21
N ALA A 94 9.12 -13.56 14.54
CA ALA A 94 8.43 -12.40 15.11
C ALA A 94 7.44 -12.78 16.21
N ASN A 95 7.30 -11.89 17.20
CA ASN A 95 6.23 -11.92 18.21
C ASN A 95 4.95 -11.33 17.60
N VAL A 96 4.12 -12.17 16.98
CA VAL A 96 2.94 -11.69 16.26
C VAL A 96 1.70 -11.73 17.14
N ARG A 97 0.97 -10.62 17.16
CA ARG A 97 -0.35 -10.47 17.78
C ARG A 97 -1.38 -10.10 16.71
N THR A 98 -2.42 -10.91 16.59
CA THR A 98 -3.50 -10.73 15.61
C THR A 98 -4.80 -10.35 16.29
N PHE A 99 -5.48 -9.36 15.72
CA PHE A 99 -6.75 -8.86 16.26
C PHE A 99 -7.80 -8.78 15.16
N SER A 100 -8.99 -9.27 15.48
CA SER A 100 -10.14 -9.18 14.60
C SER A 100 -11.45 -9.27 15.39
N ARG A 101 -12.53 -8.87 14.77
CA ARG A 101 -13.85 -9.00 15.37
C ARG A 101 -14.23 -10.47 15.63
N SER A 102 -13.85 -11.38 14.72
CA SER A 102 -14.24 -12.79 14.78
C SER A 102 -13.45 -13.62 15.77
N THR A 103 -12.18 -13.32 16.00
CA THR A 103 -11.29 -14.16 16.81
C THR A 103 -10.98 -13.57 18.19
N THR A 104 -10.92 -12.25 18.30
CA THR A 104 -10.57 -11.56 19.56
C THR A 104 -11.63 -10.61 20.06
N GLY A 105 -12.77 -10.47 19.35
CA GLY A 105 -13.80 -9.50 19.69
C GLY A 105 -13.35 -8.04 19.56
N THR A 106 -12.27 -7.77 18.83
CA THR A 106 -11.72 -6.44 18.65
C THR A 106 -12.41 -5.72 17.50
N TYR A 107 -13.01 -4.60 17.79
CA TYR A 107 -13.65 -3.72 16.81
C TYR A 107 -12.67 -2.58 16.47
N VAL A 108 -11.97 -2.71 15.34
CA VAL A 108 -10.95 -1.77 14.90
C VAL A 108 -11.49 -0.36 14.65
N GLU A 109 -12.78 -0.25 14.38
CA GLU A 109 -13.53 1.00 14.24
C GLU A 109 -13.85 1.68 15.59
N LYS A 110 -13.55 1.02 16.71
CA LYS A 110 -13.70 1.60 18.04
C LYS A 110 -12.32 2.00 18.58
N ARG A 111 -12.04 3.28 18.64
CA ARG A 111 -10.75 3.80 19.11
C ARG A 111 -10.33 3.23 20.48
N ALA A 112 -11.30 3.05 21.40
CA ALA A 112 -11.04 2.47 22.71
C ALA A 112 -10.53 1.02 22.66
N ASP A 113 -11.02 0.22 21.68
CA ASP A 113 -10.54 -1.15 21.48
C ASP A 113 -9.11 -1.13 20.90
N VAL A 114 -8.82 -0.23 19.96
CA VAL A 114 -7.48 -0.04 19.39
C VAL A 114 -6.48 0.37 20.47
N ALA A 115 -6.84 1.32 21.35
CA ALA A 115 -6.01 1.73 22.47
C ALA A 115 -5.74 0.59 23.46
N LYS A 116 -6.76 -0.23 23.77
CA LYS A 116 -6.59 -1.43 24.62
C LYS A 116 -5.63 -2.43 23.98
N VAL A 117 -5.73 -2.65 22.67
CA VAL A 117 -4.82 -3.53 21.93
C VAL A 117 -3.37 -3.01 22.03
N ALA A 118 -3.15 -1.72 21.82
CA ALA A 118 -1.81 -1.15 21.91
C ALA A 118 -1.20 -1.36 23.32
N GLN A 119 -1.97 -1.10 24.36
CA GLN A 119 -1.52 -1.30 25.74
C GLN A 119 -1.27 -2.80 26.04
N GLN A 120 -2.21 -3.67 25.67
CA GLN A 120 -2.08 -5.12 25.87
C GLN A 120 -0.79 -5.65 25.22
N VAL A 121 -0.55 -5.30 23.96
CA VAL A 121 0.65 -5.78 23.24
C VAL A 121 1.91 -5.23 23.88
N LEU A 122 1.91 -3.99 24.32
CA LEU A 122 3.04 -3.38 25.01
C LEU A 122 3.35 -4.08 26.34
N ASP A 123 2.31 -4.40 27.12
CA ASP A 123 2.45 -5.13 28.39
C ASP A 123 3.00 -6.54 28.19
N GLU A 124 2.58 -7.21 27.11
CA GLU A 124 3.00 -8.59 26.80
C GLU A 124 4.40 -8.69 26.20
N THR A 125 4.82 -7.69 25.40
CA THR A 125 6.04 -7.81 24.58
C THR A 125 7.09 -6.73 24.86
N GLY A 126 6.74 -5.70 25.60
CA GLY A 126 7.61 -4.58 25.93
C GLY A 126 7.89 -3.60 24.77
N ARG A 127 7.48 -3.94 23.55
CA ARG A 127 7.72 -3.13 22.35
C ARG A 127 6.72 -3.41 21.24
N ILE A 128 6.58 -2.47 20.32
CA ILE A 128 5.83 -2.62 19.07
C ILE A 128 6.71 -2.09 17.94
N ASP A 129 7.04 -2.96 16.97
CA ASP A 129 7.93 -2.61 15.87
C ASP A 129 7.17 -2.39 14.56
N PHE A 130 6.12 -3.20 14.33
CA PHE A 130 5.39 -3.19 13.08
C PHE A 130 3.89 -3.28 13.33
N VAL A 131 3.14 -2.51 12.55
CA VAL A 131 1.67 -2.52 12.58
C VAL A 131 1.15 -2.72 11.16
N VAL A 132 0.29 -3.69 10.98
CA VAL A 132 -0.36 -4.00 9.71
C VAL A 132 -1.87 -3.90 9.89
N ASN A 133 -2.54 -3.09 9.08
CA ASN A 133 -3.98 -2.98 9.10
C ASN A 133 -4.58 -3.48 7.78
N THR A 134 -5.01 -4.73 7.77
CA THR A 134 -5.76 -5.36 6.66
C THR A 134 -7.27 -5.38 6.90
N ALA A 135 -7.73 -4.89 8.05
CA ALA A 135 -9.15 -4.84 8.34
C ALA A 135 -9.90 -4.01 7.30
N GLY A 136 -11.02 -4.53 6.85
CA GLY A 136 -11.85 -3.85 5.86
C GLY A 136 -13.14 -4.60 5.62
N VAL A 137 -14.11 -3.91 5.05
CA VAL A 137 -15.39 -4.48 4.62
C VAL A 137 -15.70 -4.02 3.20
N LEU A 138 -16.18 -4.94 2.38
CA LEU A 138 -16.63 -4.64 1.01
C LEU A 138 -18.13 -4.89 0.92
N VAL A 139 -18.89 -3.82 0.94
CA VAL A 139 -20.33 -3.83 0.71
C VAL A 139 -20.60 -3.48 -0.75
N ARG A 140 -21.45 -4.25 -1.42
CA ARG A 140 -21.89 -4.01 -2.79
C ARG A 140 -23.35 -3.58 -2.82
N GLY A 141 -23.65 -2.65 -3.68
CA GLY A 141 -25.00 -2.12 -3.91
C GLY A 141 -24.93 -0.71 -4.51
N GLU A 142 -26.06 -0.24 -4.98
CA GLU A 142 -26.16 1.16 -5.44
C GLU A 142 -26.24 2.10 -4.24
N LEU A 143 -25.56 3.22 -4.33
CA LEU A 143 -25.51 4.19 -3.21
C LEU A 143 -26.90 4.72 -2.83
N ALA A 144 -27.75 4.91 -3.83
CA ALA A 144 -29.13 5.41 -3.60
C ALA A 144 -29.97 4.46 -2.74
N GLU A 145 -29.64 3.16 -2.71
CA GLU A 145 -30.37 2.14 -1.96
C GLU A 145 -29.62 1.72 -0.69
N THR A 146 -28.45 2.29 -0.43
CA THR A 146 -27.62 1.92 0.71
C THR A 146 -28.16 2.54 1.99
N SER A 147 -28.41 1.72 3.02
CA SER A 147 -28.89 2.20 4.32
C SER A 147 -27.84 3.07 5.03
N GLU A 148 -28.31 3.99 5.86
CA GLU A 148 -27.46 4.86 6.68
C GLU A 148 -26.52 4.04 7.58
N GLU A 149 -27.02 2.96 8.19
CA GLU A 149 -26.22 2.03 8.99
C GLU A 149 -25.05 1.43 8.18
N THR A 150 -25.29 1.03 6.94
CA THR A 150 -24.26 0.49 6.04
C THR A 150 -23.23 1.57 5.67
N ILE A 151 -23.69 2.81 5.46
CA ILE A 151 -22.79 3.95 5.18
C ILE A 151 -21.83 4.15 6.35
N TYR A 152 -22.36 4.26 7.57
CA TYR A 152 -21.52 4.44 8.76
C TYR A 152 -20.60 3.24 8.98
N SER A 153 -21.10 2.02 9.02
CA SER A 153 -20.29 0.85 9.29
C SER A 153 -19.17 0.64 8.23
N SER A 154 -19.45 0.94 6.96
CA SER A 154 -18.44 0.88 5.91
C SER A 154 -17.37 1.97 6.08
N THR A 155 -17.78 3.19 6.42
CA THR A 155 -16.89 4.32 6.65
C THR A 155 -16.03 4.10 7.89
N ASP A 156 -16.64 3.65 8.97
CA ASP A 156 -15.97 3.40 10.25
C ASP A 156 -14.82 2.38 10.08
N VAL A 157 -15.09 1.26 9.42
CA VAL A 157 -14.07 0.21 9.25
C VAL A 157 -13.04 0.57 8.18
N ASN A 158 -13.45 1.13 7.03
CA ASN A 158 -12.53 1.35 5.92
C ASN A 158 -11.76 2.67 5.98
N TYR A 159 -12.24 3.66 6.76
CA TYR A 159 -11.61 4.98 6.83
C TYR A 159 -11.25 5.41 8.25
N LEU A 160 -12.17 5.37 9.23
CA LEU A 160 -11.85 5.81 10.59
C LEU A 160 -10.92 4.83 11.32
N ALA A 161 -11.09 3.54 11.13
CA ALA A 161 -10.24 2.54 11.77
C ALA A 161 -8.73 2.70 11.44
N PRO A 162 -8.31 2.86 10.18
CA PRO A 162 -6.91 3.18 9.86
C PRO A 162 -6.38 4.43 10.57
N ILE A 163 -7.21 5.46 10.73
CA ILE A 163 -6.85 6.70 11.45
C ILE A 163 -6.62 6.39 12.94
N PHE A 164 -7.53 5.65 13.58
CA PHE A 164 -7.40 5.29 14.99
C PHE A 164 -6.17 4.40 15.22
N VAL A 165 -5.92 3.42 14.33
CA VAL A 165 -4.72 2.58 14.40
C VAL A 165 -3.47 3.44 14.27
N ALA A 166 -3.41 4.36 13.31
CA ALA A 166 -2.28 5.27 13.14
C ALA A 166 -2.04 6.11 14.40
N GLN A 167 -3.10 6.70 14.95
CA GLN A 167 -3.02 7.58 16.11
C GLN A 167 -2.58 6.86 17.38
N GLU A 168 -3.13 5.68 17.67
CA GLU A 168 -2.82 4.94 18.89
C GLU A 168 -1.45 4.24 18.82
N PHE A 169 -0.99 3.84 17.63
CA PHE A 169 0.27 3.10 17.49
C PHE A 169 1.48 3.99 17.17
N PHE A 170 1.28 5.22 16.69
CA PHE A 170 2.37 6.15 16.39
C PHE A 170 3.38 6.32 17.54
N PRO A 171 2.98 6.58 18.81
CA PRO A 171 3.96 6.77 19.89
C PRO A 171 4.85 5.56 20.15
N HIS A 172 4.34 4.36 19.88
CA HIS A 172 5.08 3.10 20.05
C HIS A 172 6.03 2.85 18.88
N LEU A 173 5.56 3.10 17.65
CA LEU A 173 6.39 3.02 16.44
C LEU A 173 7.51 4.05 16.45
N ALA A 174 7.28 5.26 16.95
CA ALA A 174 8.30 6.29 17.10
C ALA A 174 9.43 5.86 18.06
N LYS A 175 9.10 5.14 19.13
CA LYS A 175 10.09 4.60 20.07
C LYS A 175 10.95 3.49 19.46
N SER A 176 10.39 2.70 18.53
CA SER A 176 11.08 1.57 17.93
C SER A 176 11.75 1.89 16.58
N GLY A 177 11.48 3.07 15.98
CA GLY A 177 11.81 3.37 14.58
C GLY A 177 11.06 2.45 13.62
N GLY A 178 9.82 2.11 13.98
CA GLY A 178 9.03 1.07 13.34
C GLY A 178 8.37 1.45 12.03
N SER A 179 7.43 0.62 11.58
CA SER A 179 6.73 0.82 10.32
C SER A 179 5.26 0.42 10.42
N MET A 180 4.41 1.14 9.67
CA MET A 180 2.99 0.84 9.50
C MET A 180 2.70 0.48 8.04
N LEU A 181 1.85 -0.53 7.84
CA LEU A 181 1.37 -0.94 6.53
C LEU A 181 -0.14 -0.86 6.45
N LEU A 182 -0.62 -0.09 5.49
CA LEU A 182 -2.03 0.07 5.16
C LEU A 182 -2.35 -0.63 3.83
N PHE A 183 -3.64 -0.84 3.57
CA PHE A 183 -4.09 -1.50 2.34
C PHE A 183 -5.14 -0.67 1.62
N THR A 184 -4.88 -0.41 0.35
CA THR A 184 -5.84 0.17 -0.58
C THR A 184 -6.40 -0.91 -1.52
N SER A 185 -6.88 -0.53 -2.67
CA SER A 185 -7.43 -1.40 -3.71
C SER A 185 -7.29 -0.72 -5.06
N SER A 186 -7.21 -1.48 -6.13
CA SER A 186 -7.17 -0.94 -7.50
C SER A 186 -8.34 0.01 -7.84
N SER A 187 -9.38 0.04 -6.99
CA SER A 187 -10.47 0.99 -7.12
C SER A 187 -10.13 2.41 -6.60
N TYR A 188 -8.95 2.63 -6.02
CA TYR A 188 -8.55 3.96 -5.55
C TYR A 188 -8.25 4.94 -6.69
N THR A 189 -7.79 4.44 -7.84
CA THR A 189 -7.48 5.28 -9.00
C THR A 189 -8.71 5.71 -9.76
N ARG A 190 -9.78 4.92 -9.68
CA ARG A 190 -11.07 5.19 -10.29
C ARG A 190 -12.18 4.51 -9.49
N GLY A 191 -13.17 5.30 -9.04
CA GLY A 191 -14.38 4.79 -8.38
C GLY A 191 -15.11 3.78 -9.27
N ARG A 192 -15.72 2.77 -8.64
CA ARG A 192 -16.41 1.70 -9.36
C ARG A 192 -17.88 1.65 -8.96
N SER A 193 -18.74 1.47 -9.95
CA SER A 193 -20.17 1.25 -9.73
C SER A 193 -20.41 0.04 -8.83
N GLY A 194 -21.40 0.16 -7.96
CA GLY A 194 -21.80 -0.91 -7.04
C GLY A 194 -20.96 -1.07 -5.78
N TYR A 195 -19.91 -0.25 -5.57
CA TYR A 195 -19.15 -0.17 -4.30
C TYR A 195 -18.42 1.17 -4.13
N SER A 196 -19.18 2.24 -4.31
CA SER A 196 -18.69 3.62 -4.22
C SER A 196 -18.06 3.95 -2.87
N LEU A 197 -18.68 3.53 -1.75
CA LEU A 197 -18.17 3.74 -0.39
C LEU A 197 -16.79 3.11 -0.18
N TYR A 198 -16.62 1.87 -0.67
CA TYR A 198 -15.33 1.18 -0.58
C TYR A 198 -14.27 1.87 -1.42
N SER A 199 -14.58 2.23 -2.67
CA SER A 199 -13.64 2.89 -3.59
C SER A 199 -13.16 4.23 -3.04
N SER A 200 -14.09 5.07 -2.53
CA SER A 200 -13.76 6.37 -1.96
C SER A 200 -12.93 6.26 -0.69
N ALA A 201 -13.26 5.34 0.21
CA ALA A 201 -12.46 5.08 1.40
C ALA A 201 -11.04 4.60 1.03
N LYS A 202 -10.90 3.72 0.03
CA LYS A 202 -9.58 3.23 -0.40
C LYS A 202 -8.75 4.31 -1.10
N ALA A 203 -9.38 5.28 -1.78
CA ALA A 203 -8.69 6.48 -2.26
C ALA A 203 -8.22 7.38 -1.10
N ALA A 204 -9.04 7.55 -0.07
CA ALA A 204 -8.68 8.31 1.11
C ALA A 204 -7.47 7.70 1.86
N ILE A 205 -7.34 6.36 1.91
CA ILE A 205 -6.19 5.68 2.54
C ILE A 205 -4.88 6.00 1.81
N VAL A 206 -4.90 6.14 0.50
CA VAL A 206 -3.71 6.54 -0.28
C VAL A 206 -3.24 7.93 0.16
N ASN A 207 -4.14 8.89 0.20
CA ASN A 207 -3.82 10.25 0.63
C ASN A 207 -3.39 10.31 2.10
N LEU A 208 -4.08 9.57 2.99
CA LEU A 208 -3.70 9.43 4.39
C LEU A 208 -2.27 8.89 4.54
N THR A 209 -1.90 7.86 3.78
CA THR A 209 -0.55 7.28 3.83
C THR A 209 0.53 8.31 3.50
N GLN A 210 0.31 9.11 2.46
CA GLN A 210 1.24 10.16 2.04
C GLN A 210 1.37 11.26 3.09
N ALA A 211 0.24 11.74 3.63
CA ALA A 211 0.23 12.76 4.67
C ALA A 211 0.94 12.28 5.94
N LEU A 212 0.68 11.05 6.39
CA LEU A 212 1.35 10.48 7.57
C LEU A 212 2.86 10.29 7.35
N ALA A 213 3.30 9.96 6.14
CA ALA A 213 4.72 9.85 5.83
C ALA A 213 5.44 11.20 6.01
N ASP A 214 4.83 12.28 5.57
CA ASP A 214 5.36 13.64 5.75
C ASP A 214 5.33 14.07 7.23
N GLU A 215 4.20 13.85 7.93
CA GLU A 215 4.04 14.18 9.34
C GLU A 215 5.04 13.42 10.24
N TRP A 216 5.35 12.17 9.90
CA TRP A 216 6.21 11.28 10.69
C TRP A 216 7.68 11.28 10.28
N ALA A 217 8.05 12.05 9.26
CA ALA A 217 9.41 12.08 8.71
C ALA A 217 10.49 12.31 9.77
N THR A 218 10.24 13.22 10.72
CA THR A 218 11.21 13.54 11.80
C THR A 218 11.27 12.49 12.90
N SER A 219 10.25 11.64 13.04
CA SER A 219 10.19 10.57 14.05
C SER A 219 10.84 9.26 13.59
N GLY A 220 11.19 9.15 12.31
CA GLY A 220 11.75 7.93 11.72
C GLY A 220 10.73 6.78 11.55
N VAL A 221 9.45 7.02 11.77
CA VAL A 221 8.38 6.04 11.51
C VAL A 221 8.08 6.02 10.01
N ARG A 222 8.02 4.84 9.44
CA ARG A 222 7.64 4.66 8.04
C ARG A 222 6.20 4.21 7.94
N VAL A 223 5.52 4.70 6.91
CA VAL A 223 4.15 4.27 6.58
C VAL A 223 4.02 4.10 5.08
N ASN A 224 3.52 2.95 4.65
CA ASN A 224 3.29 2.64 3.25
C ASN A 224 1.92 2.01 3.06
N CYS A 225 1.46 1.96 1.82
CA CYS A 225 0.21 1.35 1.45
C CYS A 225 0.41 0.31 0.34
N VAL A 226 -0.16 -0.87 0.51
CA VAL A 226 -0.17 -1.90 -0.52
C VAL A 226 -1.48 -1.81 -1.32
N ASN A 227 -1.35 -1.88 -2.64
CA ASN A 227 -2.46 -1.99 -3.58
C ASN A 227 -2.41 -3.36 -4.27
N PRO A 228 -3.03 -4.38 -3.68
CA PRO A 228 -3.06 -5.69 -4.30
C PRO A 228 -4.02 -5.71 -5.51
N GLU A 229 -3.61 -6.39 -6.56
CA GLU A 229 -4.53 -6.80 -7.62
C GLU A 229 -5.60 -7.75 -7.04
N ARG A 230 -6.55 -8.18 -7.84
CA ARG A 230 -7.60 -9.11 -7.42
C ARG A 230 -6.99 -10.35 -6.75
N THR A 231 -7.23 -10.50 -5.46
CA THR A 231 -6.62 -11.54 -4.61
C THR A 231 -7.68 -12.51 -4.13
N GLY A 232 -7.38 -13.80 -4.14
CA GLY A 232 -8.25 -14.86 -3.63
C GLY A 232 -8.37 -14.78 -2.11
N THR A 233 -9.43 -14.13 -1.62
CA THR A 233 -9.69 -13.97 -0.19
C THR A 233 -11.18 -14.23 0.10
N PRO A 234 -11.54 -14.65 1.34
CA PRO A 234 -12.95 -14.83 1.70
C PRO A 234 -13.81 -13.58 1.49
N MET A 235 -13.24 -12.39 1.71
CA MET A 235 -13.92 -11.12 1.42
C MET A 235 -14.28 -11.01 -0.06
N ARG A 236 -13.35 -11.37 -0.94
CA ARG A 236 -13.58 -11.30 -2.39
C ARG A 236 -14.59 -12.33 -2.85
N THR A 237 -14.47 -13.58 -2.42
CA THR A 237 -15.43 -14.63 -2.74
C THR A 237 -16.83 -14.27 -2.28
N LYS A 238 -16.97 -13.68 -1.08
CA LYS A 238 -18.27 -13.20 -0.58
C LYS A 238 -18.86 -12.10 -1.45
N ALA A 239 -18.03 -11.21 -1.99
CA ALA A 239 -18.48 -10.05 -2.77
C ALA A 239 -18.76 -10.36 -4.24
N PHE A 240 -18.02 -11.30 -4.86
CA PHE A 240 -18.04 -11.53 -6.30
C PHE A 240 -18.36 -12.99 -6.69
N GLY A 241 -18.49 -13.91 -5.73
CA GLY A 241 -18.59 -15.34 -5.97
C GLY A 241 -17.22 -15.97 -6.29
N GLU A 242 -17.27 -17.22 -6.73
CA GLU A 242 -16.09 -17.95 -7.20
C GLU A 242 -15.66 -17.43 -8.58
N GLU A 243 -14.36 -17.25 -8.76
CA GLU A 243 -13.74 -16.81 -10.02
C GLU A 243 -12.89 -17.93 -10.61
N PRO A 244 -12.64 -17.94 -11.92
CA PRO A 244 -11.88 -19.00 -12.55
C PRO A 244 -10.48 -19.17 -11.94
N PRO A 245 -9.98 -20.41 -11.81
CA PRO A 245 -8.63 -20.68 -11.33
C PRO A 245 -7.56 -19.88 -12.09
N GLY A 246 -6.54 -19.39 -11.41
CA GLY A 246 -5.43 -18.65 -12.01
C GLY A 246 -5.74 -17.19 -12.38
N THR A 247 -6.96 -16.69 -12.10
CA THR A 247 -7.32 -15.29 -12.38
C THR A 247 -7.05 -14.34 -11.21
N LEU A 248 -6.76 -14.88 -10.04
CA LEU A 248 -6.51 -14.14 -8.82
C LEU A 248 -5.06 -14.31 -8.34
N LEU A 249 -4.52 -13.29 -7.67
CA LEU A 249 -3.33 -13.45 -6.84
C LEU A 249 -3.63 -14.40 -5.67
N SER A 250 -2.64 -15.16 -5.22
CA SER A 250 -2.71 -15.83 -3.92
C SER A 250 -2.58 -14.80 -2.79
N SER A 251 -3.23 -15.03 -1.66
CA SER A 251 -3.05 -14.17 -0.49
C SER A 251 -1.65 -14.31 0.11
N GLU A 252 -1.00 -15.46 -0.06
CA GLU A 252 0.38 -15.73 0.36
C GLU A 252 1.39 -14.88 -0.42
N ASP A 253 1.25 -14.76 -1.76
CA ASP A 253 2.12 -13.91 -2.58
C ASP A 253 1.97 -12.44 -2.20
N VAL A 254 0.74 -12.00 -1.93
CA VAL A 254 0.49 -10.64 -1.43
C VAL A 254 1.09 -10.45 -0.04
N ALA A 255 1.01 -11.43 0.84
CA ALA A 255 1.58 -11.37 2.18
C ALA A 255 3.11 -11.25 2.14
N ARG A 256 3.79 -12.05 1.30
CA ARG A 256 5.25 -11.99 1.13
C ARG A 256 5.70 -10.61 0.67
N GLN A 257 5.13 -10.10 -0.42
CA GLN A 257 5.46 -8.78 -0.94
C GLN A 257 5.09 -7.65 0.05
N SER A 258 4.02 -7.84 0.84
CA SER A 258 3.64 -6.90 1.91
C SER A 258 4.69 -6.85 3.02
N LEU A 259 5.32 -7.96 3.37
CA LEU A 259 6.43 -7.99 4.32
C LEU A 259 7.68 -7.32 3.73
N ASP A 260 7.97 -7.49 2.44
CA ASP A 260 9.05 -6.74 1.78
C ASP A 260 8.86 -5.23 1.93
N VAL A 261 7.62 -4.75 1.71
CA VAL A 261 7.26 -3.33 1.89
C VAL A 261 7.41 -2.90 3.35
N LEU A 262 6.86 -3.66 4.30
CA LEU A 262 6.89 -3.36 5.72
C LEU A 262 8.32 -3.22 6.26
N LEU A 263 9.23 -4.04 5.76
CA LEU A 263 10.63 -4.13 6.18
C LEU A 263 11.57 -3.26 5.32
N SER A 264 11.05 -2.57 4.30
CA SER A 264 11.83 -1.69 3.42
C SER A 264 12.16 -0.35 4.06
N HIS A 265 12.94 0.47 3.36
CA HIS A 265 13.23 1.87 3.74
C HIS A 265 12.18 2.85 3.22
N LEU A 266 11.24 2.38 2.41
CA LEU A 266 10.24 3.21 1.78
C LEU A 266 9.30 3.82 2.82
N THR A 267 8.82 5.03 2.55
CA THR A 267 7.75 5.70 3.31
C THR A 267 6.93 6.56 2.37
N GLY A 268 5.61 6.62 2.56
CA GLY A 268 4.68 7.37 1.72
C GLY A 268 4.36 6.71 0.36
N HIS A 269 4.85 5.50 0.14
CA HIS A 269 4.70 4.80 -1.13
C HIS A 269 3.42 3.97 -1.19
N ILE A 270 2.86 3.90 -2.42
CA ILE A 270 1.73 3.03 -2.76
C ILE A 270 2.27 1.93 -3.66
N ILE A 271 2.41 0.74 -3.11
CA ILE A 271 3.07 -0.38 -3.81
C ILE A 271 2.03 -1.27 -4.46
N ASP A 272 2.06 -1.31 -5.77
CA ASP A 272 1.23 -2.20 -6.59
C ASP A 272 1.76 -3.64 -6.53
N ILE A 273 0.94 -4.57 -6.08
CA ILE A 273 1.21 -6.00 -6.17
C ILE A 273 0.35 -6.56 -7.30
N ARG A 274 1.00 -6.95 -8.37
CA ARG A 274 0.40 -7.45 -9.61
C ARG A 274 0.83 -8.88 -9.85
N ARG A 275 0.01 -9.65 -10.57
CA ARG A 275 0.47 -10.92 -11.15
C ARG A 275 1.58 -10.62 -12.15
N GLU A 276 2.60 -11.43 -12.15
CA GLU A 276 3.56 -11.43 -13.24
C GLU A 276 2.83 -11.94 -14.50
N GLU A 277 2.77 -11.12 -15.54
CA GLU A 277 2.34 -11.59 -16.84
C GLU A 277 3.43 -12.57 -17.29
N GLY A 278 3.06 -13.83 -17.45
CA GLY A 278 3.97 -14.82 -18.04
C GLY A 278 4.45 -14.31 -19.40
N PRO A 279 5.63 -14.74 -19.85
CA PRO A 279 6.14 -14.35 -21.16
C PRO A 279 5.08 -14.69 -22.23
N ALA A 280 4.74 -13.65 -23.02
CA ALA A 280 3.80 -13.75 -24.14
C ALA A 280 4.34 -14.66 -25.24
#